data_fa4e4d6f634df12a784a0ec8dc68f201
#
_entry.id   fa4e4d6f634df12a784a0ec8dc68f201
#
_cell.length_a   1.000
_cell.length_b   1.000
_cell.length_c   1.000
_cell.angle_alpha   90.00
_cell.angle_beta   90.00
_cell.angle_gamma   90.00
#
_symmetry.space_group_name_H-M   'P 1'
#
loop_
_entity.id
_entity.type
_entity.pdbx_description
1 polymer ?
#
loop_
_entity_poly.entity_id
_entity_poly.type
_entity_poly.pdbx_seq_one_letter_code
_entity_poly.pdbx_strand_id
1 'polypeptide(L)'
;SDVCSSDLHNDEERIWFAWLYGNTYQLPTAWVLKNEFPDYELATVDRMTQWNTANYKQLRYQTDTKWNKGHLPAMFDSYQKFIGDTTQRERLESFYGDNEERNFEQLWDVLKNSLHKFGRYSTWFYLQHLKHTAGIRVSPTSLMLSDYDGSRSHRNGLHLALGQDDDYDRKLSAAEYLSLESAAREILEETKRRFPELVEQIDFFTMETCLCSFKKIFRAKHGRYLGYYLDRQAEEIIKAEGDGWYGIDWDVLWQARNETIDLRLDRKTGIEKENFTFFLNSGKIDKLEWMFEDEEKPLMGLEMFT
;
A
#
# COMPACT_ATOMS: atom_id res chain seq x y z
N SER A 1 -3.33 -7.72 7.02
CA SER A 1 -2.91 -6.42 7.51
C SER A 1 -2.54 -6.37 9.01
N ASP A 2 -2.82 -7.42 9.79
CA ASP A 2 -2.53 -7.44 11.24
C ASP A 2 -1.07 -7.76 11.60
N VAL A 3 -0.27 -7.85 10.62
CA VAL A 3 1.08 -8.37 10.61
C VAL A 3 2.09 -7.54 11.39
N CYS A 4 1.91 -6.25 11.45
CA CYS A 4 2.79 -5.39 12.25
C CYS A 4 2.17 -5.01 13.60
N SER A 5 0.96 -5.50 13.92
CA SER A 5 0.27 -5.07 15.13
C SER A 5 0.76 -5.77 16.39
N SER A 6 1.28 -7.01 16.28
CA SER A 6 1.82 -7.75 17.43
C SER A 6 3.13 -7.17 17.97
N ASP A 7 3.95 -6.59 17.09
CA ASP A 7 5.26 -6.02 17.46
C ASP A 7 5.22 -4.51 17.72
N LEU A 8 4.09 -3.87 17.44
CA LEU A 8 3.84 -2.47 17.76
C LEU A 8 2.95 -2.40 19.00
N HIS A 9 3.54 -1.95 20.11
CA HIS A 9 2.97 -2.08 21.45
C HIS A 9 1.83 -1.09 21.74
N ASN A 10 1.76 0.03 21.02
CA ASN A 10 0.74 1.05 21.25
C ASN A 10 0.29 1.75 19.96
N ASP A 11 -0.78 2.50 20.04
CA ASP A 11 -1.39 3.19 18.91
C ASP A 11 -0.48 4.25 18.28
N GLU A 12 0.35 4.95 19.08
CA GLU A 12 1.28 5.95 18.58
C GLU A 12 2.39 5.33 17.72
N GLU A 13 2.89 4.16 18.11
CA GLU A 13 3.85 3.40 17.30
C GLU A 13 3.23 2.92 15.99
N ARG A 14 1.96 2.50 16.02
CA ARG A 14 1.23 2.07 14.82
C ARG A 14 1.00 3.23 13.85
N ILE A 15 0.64 4.40 14.37
CA ILE A 15 0.47 5.62 13.56
C ILE A 15 1.82 6.04 12.97
N TRP A 16 2.87 6.01 13.79
CA TRP A 16 4.22 6.31 13.32
C TRP A 16 4.68 5.36 12.21
N PHE A 17 4.47 4.06 12.38
CA PHE A 17 4.79 3.08 11.36
C PHE A 17 3.95 3.30 10.08
N ALA A 18 2.68 3.62 10.21
CA ALA A 18 1.82 3.97 9.08
C ALA A 18 2.36 5.18 8.29
N TRP A 19 2.90 6.19 9.00
CA TRP A 19 3.54 7.34 8.34
C TRP A 19 4.82 6.93 7.59
N LEU A 20 5.69 6.15 8.20
CA LEU A 20 6.91 5.65 7.57
C LEU A 20 6.58 4.81 6.33
N TYR A 21 5.61 3.90 6.44
CA TYR A 21 5.24 3.03 5.34
C TYR A 21 4.51 3.80 4.22
N GLY A 22 3.59 4.70 4.54
CA GLY A 22 2.91 5.54 3.55
C GLY A 22 3.87 6.38 2.71
N ASN A 23 4.98 6.82 3.28
CA ASN A 23 5.99 7.61 2.58
C ASN A 23 6.96 6.80 1.73
N THR A 24 7.26 5.58 2.12
CA THR A 24 8.19 4.70 1.41
C THR A 24 7.46 3.78 0.45
N TYR A 25 6.24 3.39 0.82
CA TYR A 25 5.44 2.35 0.19
C TYR A 25 6.26 1.09 -0.09
N GLN A 26 7.19 0.80 0.81
CA GLN A 26 8.04 -0.38 0.78
C GLN A 26 8.29 -0.86 2.21
N LEU A 27 7.73 -2.02 2.55
CA LEU A 27 7.73 -2.56 3.90
C LEU A 27 9.14 -2.68 4.51
N PRO A 28 10.14 -3.26 3.82
CA PRO A 28 11.48 -3.36 4.38
C PRO A 28 12.12 -2.00 4.69
N THR A 29 11.90 -0.99 3.85
CA THR A 29 12.42 0.36 4.11
C THR A 29 11.73 1.01 5.31
N ALA A 30 10.41 0.86 5.41
CA ALA A 30 9.67 1.33 6.58
C ALA A 30 10.16 0.63 7.86
N TRP A 31 10.48 -0.66 7.78
CA TRP A 31 11.02 -1.44 8.89
C TRP A 31 12.42 -0.97 9.30
N VAL A 32 13.32 -0.72 8.36
CA VAL A 32 14.63 -0.11 8.64
C VAL A 32 14.47 1.24 9.34
N LEU A 33 13.58 2.10 8.83
CA LEU A 33 13.31 3.40 9.43
C LEU A 33 12.69 3.27 10.83
N LYS A 34 11.79 2.31 11.05
CA LYS A 34 11.19 2.03 12.37
C LYS A 34 12.24 1.55 13.38
N ASN A 35 13.20 0.75 12.95
CA ASN A 35 14.29 0.30 13.83
C ASN A 35 15.24 1.44 14.18
N GLU A 36 15.54 2.33 13.25
CA GLU A 36 16.37 3.51 13.51
C GLU A 36 15.64 4.58 14.33
N PHE A 37 14.37 4.80 14.03
CA PHE A 37 13.49 5.78 14.70
C PHE A 37 12.30 5.04 15.32
N PRO A 38 12.51 4.30 16.42
CA PRO A 38 11.47 3.42 16.98
C PRO A 38 10.27 4.20 17.54
N ASP A 39 10.48 5.43 17.93
CA ASP A 39 9.49 6.27 18.58
C ASP A 39 9.43 7.64 17.89
N TYR A 40 8.21 8.10 17.59
CA TYR A 40 7.97 9.41 17.01
C TYR A 40 8.50 10.54 17.91
N GLU A 41 8.28 10.44 19.21
CA GLU A 41 8.65 11.50 20.18
C GLU A 41 10.18 11.64 20.32
N LEU A 42 10.93 10.55 20.12
CA LEU A 42 12.39 10.53 20.18
C LEU A 42 13.06 10.87 18.85
N ALA A 43 12.31 10.88 17.77
CA ALA A 43 12.81 11.29 16.47
C ALA A 43 12.95 12.82 16.41
N THR A 44 14.10 13.30 15.93
CA THR A 44 14.32 14.73 15.68
C THR A 44 14.68 14.96 14.22
N VAL A 45 14.35 16.15 13.69
CA VAL A 45 14.69 16.53 12.31
C VAL A 45 16.20 16.45 12.07
N ASP A 46 17.00 16.88 13.03
CA ASP A 46 18.46 16.86 12.92
C ASP A 46 19.00 15.43 12.85
N ARG A 47 18.54 14.55 13.74
CA ARG A 47 18.92 13.12 13.72
C ARG A 47 18.49 12.47 12.41
N MET A 48 17.26 12.71 11.97
CA MET A 48 16.76 12.18 10.71
C MET A 48 17.53 12.72 9.50
N THR A 49 17.90 13.99 9.52
CA THR A 49 18.72 14.61 8.46
C THR A 49 20.11 13.97 8.38
N GLN A 50 20.78 13.82 9.52
CA GLN A 50 22.10 13.20 9.60
C GLN A 50 22.06 11.76 9.09
N TRP A 51 21.13 10.97 9.61
CA TRP A 51 20.99 9.56 9.24
C TRP A 51 20.58 9.39 7.77
N ASN A 52 19.59 10.14 7.31
CA ASN A 52 19.13 10.05 5.93
C ASN A 52 20.22 10.48 4.93
N THR A 53 20.99 11.50 5.24
CA THR A 53 22.12 11.93 4.39
C THR A 53 23.14 10.81 4.21
N ALA A 54 23.42 10.04 5.23
CA ALA A 54 24.34 8.92 5.18
C ALA A 54 23.76 7.69 4.43
N ASN A 55 22.46 7.44 4.56
CA ASN A 55 21.87 6.14 4.24
C ASN A 55 20.86 6.15 3.08
N TYR A 56 20.31 7.32 2.67
CA TYR A 56 19.19 7.37 1.73
C TYR A 56 19.44 6.66 0.40
N LYS A 57 20.69 6.57 -0.06
CA LYS A 57 21.03 5.89 -1.32
C LYS A 57 20.77 4.39 -1.26
N GLN A 58 20.93 3.77 -0.09
CA GLN A 58 20.70 2.35 0.12
C GLN A 58 19.21 2.03 0.32
N LEU A 59 18.41 2.99 0.79
CA LEU A 59 16.97 2.79 0.96
C LEU A 59 16.29 2.49 -0.36
N ARG A 60 15.34 1.58 -0.33
CA ARG A 60 14.49 1.22 -1.47
C ARG A 60 13.14 1.88 -1.33
N TYR A 61 12.67 2.49 -2.39
CA TYR A 61 11.35 3.14 -2.45
C TYR A 61 10.59 2.61 -3.65
N GLN A 62 9.27 2.52 -3.54
CA GLN A 62 8.43 2.22 -4.68
C GLN A 62 8.59 3.29 -5.77
N THR A 63 8.27 2.90 -7.00
CA THR A 63 8.44 3.79 -8.17
C THR A 63 7.75 5.14 -7.96
N ASP A 64 6.56 5.11 -7.35
CA ASP A 64 5.72 6.29 -7.17
C ASP A 64 6.13 7.15 -5.96
N THR A 65 6.86 6.56 -5.01
CA THR A 65 7.39 7.25 -3.83
C THR A 65 8.89 7.52 -3.89
N LYS A 66 9.58 7.11 -4.96
CA LYS A 66 11.04 7.29 -5.10
C LYS A 66 11.50 8.74 -4.95
N TRP A 67 10.63 9.70 -5.25
CA TRP A 67 10.90 11.12 -5.11
C TRP A 67 10.95 11.60 -3.66
N ASN A 68 10.43 10.81 -2.72
CA ASN A 68 10.46 11.09 -1.29
C ASN A 68 11.82 10.80 -0.66
N LYS A 69 12.60 9.93 -1.29
CA LYS A 69 13.85 9.36 -0.77
C LYS A 69 14.83 10.37 -0.19
N GLY A 70 15.06 11.48 -0.90
CA GLY A 70 15.95 12.56 -0.44
C GLY A 70 15.23 13.62 0.39
N HIS A 71 13.92 13.54 0.57
CA HIS A 71 13.10 14.55 1.23
C HIS A 71 12.57 14.12 2.59
N LEU A 72 12.89 12.91 3.04
CA LEU A 72 12.36 12.35 4.29
C LEU A 72 12.50 13.30 5.49
N PRO A 73 13.64 13.99 5.72
CA PRO A 73 13.74 14.94 6.84
C PRO A 73 12.77 16.14 6.74
N ALA A 74 12.61 16.69 5.53
CA ALA A 74 11.67 17.79 5.31
C ALA A 74 10.21 17.34 5.41
N MET A 75 9.92 16.12 5.02
CA MET A 75 8.60 15.52 5.22
C MET A 75 8.32 15.30 6.70
N PHE A 76 9.30 14.84 7.46
CA PHE A 76 9.20 14.67 8.90
C PHE A 76 9.03 16.02 9.63
N ASP A 77 9.79 17.05 9.27
CA ASP A 77 9.63 18.40 9.81
C ASP A 77 8.21 18.93 9.62
N SER A 78 7.65 18.74 8.41
CA SER A 78 6.26 19.14 8.16
C SER A 78 5.26 18.31 8.96
N TYR A 79 5.55 17.02 9.19
CA TYR A 79 4.71 16.15 10.01
C TYR A 79 4.74 16.55 11.48
N GLN A 80 5.92 16.84 12.04
CA GLN A 80 6.03 17.36 13.41
C GLN A 80 5.26 18.68 13.60
N LYS A 81 5.37 19.58 12.64
CA LYS A 81 4.59 20.84 12.66
C LYS A 81 3.09 20.59 12.58
N PHE A 82 2.67 19.60 11.82
CA PHE A 82 1.26 19.22 11.72
C PHE A 82 0.74 18.60 13.02
N ILE A 83 1.50 17.73 13.65
CA ILE A 83 1.11 17.13 14.94
C ILE A 83 1.10 18.19 16.05
N GLY A 84 2.10 19.08 16.10
CA GLY A 84 2.21 20.10 17.14
C GLY A 84 2.48 19.52 18.52
N ASP A 85 1.82 20.10 19.54
CA ASP A 85 2.01 19.70 20.95
C ASP A 85 1.02 18.61 21.42
N THR A 86 0.40 17.89 20.50
CA THR A 86 -0.55 16.80 20.79
C THR A 86 0.06 15.44 20.45
N THR A 87 -0.60 14.35 20.85
CA THR A 87 -0.27 13.03 20.32
C THR A 87 -0.67 12.91 18.84
N GLN A 88 -0.07 11.98 18.12
CA GLN A 88 -0.42 11.73 16.71
C GLN A 88 -1.91 11.38 16.58
N ARG A 89 -2.41 10.50 17.47
CA ARG A 89 -3.82 10.10 17.49
C ARG A 89 -4.74 11.29 17.76
N GLU A 90 -4.50 12.06 18.81
CA GLU A 90 -5.33 13.23 19.13
C GLU A 90 -5.36 14.23 17.97
N ARG A 91 -4.22 14.45 17.32
CA ARG A 91 -4.16 15.34 16.17
C ARG A 91 -5.00 14.85 15.00
N LEU A 92 -4.89 13.58 14.65
CA LEU A 92 -5.67 13.00 13.57
C LEU A 92 -7.17 13.01 13.89
N GLU A 93 -7.54 12.60 15.10
CA GLU A 93 -8.94 12.55 15.54
C GLU A 93 -9.55 13.95 15.72
N SER A 94 -8.74 15.01 15.90
CA SER A 94 -9.24 16.38 15.95
C SER A 94 -9.91 16.85 14.64
N PHE A 95 -9.70 16.14 13.55
CA PHE A 95 -10.34 16.37 12.25
C PHE A 95 -11.53 15.46 11.98
N TYR A 96 -11.98 14.66 12.95
CA TYR A 96 -13.11 13.77 12.72
C TYR A 96 -14.42 14.52 12.56
N GLY A 97 -15.21 14.05 11.59
CA GLY A 97 -16.60 14.44 11.38
C GLY A 97 -17.57 13.38 11.95
N ASP A 98 -18.74 13.33 11.36
CA ASP A 98 -19.85 12.51 11.86
C ASP A 98 -19.70 11.00 11.55
N ASN A 99 -18.88 10.64 10.56
CA ASN A 99 -18.68 9.28 10.11
C ASN A 99 -17.30 9.10 9.47
N GLU A 100 -16.95 7.85 9.13
CA GLU A 100 -15.65 7.50 8.57
C GLU A 100 -15.37 8.10 7.19
N GLU A 101 -16.40 8.30 6.40
CA GLU A 101 -16.30 8.94 5.08
C GLU A 101 -15.93 10.42 5.24
N ARG A 102 -16.60 11.11 6.18
CA ARG A 102 -16.30 12.50 6.48
C ARG A 102 -14.93 12.68 7.11
N ASN A 103 -14.51 11.72 7.97
CA ASN A 103 -13.16 11.69 8.51
C ASN A 103 -12.12 11.58 7.39
N PHE A 104 -12.36 10.69 6.41
CA PHE A 104 -11.48 10.55 5.25
C PHE A 104 -11.36 11.86 4.47
N GLU A 105 -12.47 12.50 4.12
CA GLU A 105 -12.47 13.75 3.34
C GLU A 105 -11.67 14.85 4.05
N GLN A 106 -11.93 15.04 5.35
CA GLN A 106 -11.26 16.06 6.14
C GLN A 106 -9.75 15.79 6.29
N LEU A 107 -9.39 14.54 6.60
CA LEU A 107 -7.98 14.15 6.70
C LEU A 107 -7.28 14.19 5.34
N TRP A 108 -7.96 13.80 4.26
CA TRP A 108 -7.43 13.93 2.90
C TRP A 108 -7.01 15.37 2.58
N ASP A 109 -7.90 16.30 2.81
CA ASP A 109 -7.66 17.70 2.49
C ASP A 109 -6.57 18.31 3.38
N VAL A 110 -6.63 18.08 4.69
CA VAL A 110 -5.65 18.68 5.60
C VAL A 110 -4.26 18.10 5.41
N LEU A 111 -4.12 16.78 5.21
CA LEU A 111 -2.81 16.14 5.02
C LEU A 111 -2.16 16.59 3.71
N LYS A 112 -2.90 16.65 2.61
CA LYS A 112 -2.38 17.15 1.32
C LYS A 112 -1.92 18.60 1.38
N ASN A 113 -2.60 19.44 2.16
CA ASN A 113 -2.28 20.86 2.25
C ASN A 113 -1.23 21.19 3.31
N SER A 114 -1.06 20.33 4.33
CA SER A 114 -0.15 20.61 5.46
C SER A 114 1.18 19.88 5.35
N LEU A 115 1.22 18.72 4.71
CA LEU A 115 2.43 17.89 4.71
C LEU A 115 3.26 18.07 3.43
N HIS A 116 4.55 18.22 3.62
CA HIS A 116 5.50 18.33 2.51
C HIS A 116 5.53 17.03 1.68
N LYS A 117 5.43 17.15 0.36
CA LYS A 117 5.40 16.01 -0.58
C LYS A 117 4.21 15.04 -0.43
N PHE A 118 3.20 15.40 0.32
CA PHE A 118 1.95 14.63 0.40
C PHE A 118 1.03 14.98 -0.78
N GLY A 119 1.34 14.42 -1.93
CA GLY A 119 0.40 14.35 -3.06
C GLY A 119 -0.61 13.22 -2.85
N ARG A 120 -1.39 12.92 -3.90
CA ARG A 120 -2.40 11.88 -3.86
C ARG A 120 -1.87 10.52 -3.34
N TYR A 121 -0.72 10.05 -3.83
CA TYR A 121 -0.16 8.75 -3.43
C TYR A 121 0.17 8.69 -1.94
N SER A 122 1.00 9.59 -1.44
CA SER A 122 1.41 9.56 -0.04
C SER A 122 0.22 9.72 0.90
N THR A 123 -0.73 10.58 0.57
CA THR A 123 -1.95 10.76 1.38
C THR A 123 -2.81 9.50 1.37
N TRP A 124 -3.03 8.89 0.18
CA TRP A 124 -3.83 7.68 0.04
C TRP A 124 -3.24 6.53 0.84
N PHE A 125 -1.96 6.25 0.66
CA PHE A 125 -1.30 5.16 1.36
C PHE A 125 -1.18 5.40 2.86
N TYR A 126 -0.94 6.64 3.27
CA TYR A 126 -0.91 6.95 4.70
C TYR A 126 -2.28 6.70 5.35
N LEU A 127 -3.37 7.19 4.77
CA LEU A 127 -4.72 6.95 5.27
C LEU A 127 -5.10 5.47 5.26
N GLN A 128 -4.73 4.74 4.19
CA GLN A 128 -4.92 3.30 4.12
C GLN A 128 -4.18 2.57 5.25
N HIS A 129 -2.92 2.91 5.48
CA HIS A 129 -2.15 2.30 6.56
C HIS A 129 -2.66 2.71 7.94
N LEU A 130 -3.05 3.95 8.14
CA LEU A 130 -3.69 4.40 9.38
C LEU A 130 -4.94 3.57 9.72
N LYS A 131 -5.79 3.31 8.72
CA LYS A 131 -6.96 2.44 8.90
C LYS A 131 -6.56 1.04 9.33
N HIS A 132 -5.65 0.41 8.59
CA HIS A 132 -5.35 -1.01 8.76
C HIS A 132 -4.37 -1.32 9.89
N THR A 133 -3.47 -0.41 10.25
CA THR A 133 -2.48 -0.67 11.30
C THR A 133 -2.83 -0.02 12.63
N ALA A 134 -3.44 1.16 12.61
CA ALA A 134 -3.70 1.97 13.80
C ALA A 134 -5.19 2.10 14.15
N GLY A 135 -6.09 1.53 13.34
CA GLY A 135 -7.52 1.59 13.58
C GLY A 135 -8.11 3.01 13.49
N ILE A 136 -7.47 3.91 12.76
CA ILE A 136 -8.01 5.24 12.48
C ILE A 136 -9.24 5.08 11.59
N ARG A 137 -10.37 5.63 12.04
CA ARG A 137 -11.68 5.45 11.41
C ARG A 137 -11.83 6.34 10.17
N VAL A 138 -11.38 5.84 9.04
CA VAL A 138 -11.47 6.49 7.72
C VAL A 138 -11.98 5.51 6.67
N SER A 139 -12.85 5.99 5.77
CA SER A 139 -13.32 5.21 4.62
C SER A 139 -13.38 6.14 3.40
N PRO A 140 -12.65 5.85 2.31
CA PRO A 140 -12.71 6.69 1.14
C PRO A 140 -14.09 6.62 0.47
N THR A 141 -14.58 7.77 0.01
CA THR A 141 -15.88 7.91 -0.66
C THR A 141 -15.83 7.60 -2.14
N SER A 142 -14.63 7.56 -2.71
CA SER A 142 -14.37 7.29 -4.12
C SER A 142 -12.93 6.85 -4.36
N LEU A 143 -12.57 6.53 -5.60
CA LEU A 143 -11.19 6.26 -6.02
C LEU A 143 -10.33 7.51 -6.19
N MET A 144 -10.89 8.71 -6.01
CA MET A 144 -10.18 9.99 -6.19
C MET A 144 -9.51 10.10 -7.57
N LEU A 145 -10.24 9.76 -8.63
CA LEU A 145 -9.71 9.63 -10.01
C LEU A 145 -9.34 10.95 -10.68
N SER A 146 -9.80 12.09 -10.15
CA SER A 146 -9.54 13.41 -10.71
C SER A 146 -8.08 13.85 -10.67
N ASP A 147 -7.26 13.24 -9.82
CA ASP A 147 -5.81 13.40 -9.85
C ASP A 147 -5.23 12.49 -10.95
N TYR A 148 -5.01 13.05 -12.13
CA TYR A 148 -4.60 12.31 -13.32
C TYR A 148 -3.34 11.48 -13.09
N ASP A 149 -2.28 12.08 -12.59
CA ASP A 149 -1.00 11.40 -12.41
C ASP A 149 -1.04 10.38 -11.26
N GLY A 150 -1.63 10.79 -10.15
CA GLY A 150 -1.73 9.97 -8.96
C GLY A 150 -2.73 8.81 -9.06
N SER A 151 -3.73 8.88 -9.96
CA SER A 151 -4.74 7.83 -10.13
C SER A 151 -4.50 6.90 -11.32
N ARG A 152 -3.46 7.11 -12.09
CA ARG A 152 -3.23 6.49 -13.40
C ARG A 152 -3.33 4.96 -13.38
N SER A 153 -2.76 4.31 -12.39
CA SER A 153 -2.68 2.85 -12.37
C SER A 153 -4.04 2.18 -12.17
N HIS A 154 -4.75 2.52 -11.11
CA HIS A 154 -6.05 1.94 -10.82
C HIS A 154 -7.15 2.45 -11.75
N ARG A 155 -7.07 3.71 -12.20
CA ARG A 155 -7.95 4.23 -13.23
C ARG A 155 -7.86 3.40 -14.52
N ASN A 156 -6.66 3.08 -14.97
CA ASN A 156 -6.45 2.23 -16.14
C ASN A 156 -6.95 0.79 -15.89
N GLY A 157 -6.82 0.29 -14.65
CA GLY A 157 -7.42 -0.98 -14.26
C GLY A 157 -8.94 -0.96 -14.33
N LEU A 158 -9.55 0.15 -13.93
CA LEU A 158 -11.01 0.33 -14.03
C LEU A 158 -11.48 0.37 -15.48
N HIS A 159 -10.80 1.11 -16.36
CA HIS A 159 -11.11 1.09 -17.79
C HIS A 159 -11.09 -0.32 -18.38
N LEU A 160 -10.04 -1.09 -18.04
CA LEU A 160 -9.94 -2.48 -18.47
C LEU A 160 -11.06 -3.37 -17.92
N ALA A 161 -11.42 -3.19 -16.65
CA ALA A 161 -12.53 -3.92 -16.02
C ALA A 161 -13.88 -3.61 -16.66
N LEU A 162 -14.03 -2.41 -17.23
CA LEU A 162 -15.22 -1.98 -17.98
C LEU A 162 -15.17 -2.38 -19.46
N GLY A 163 -14.17 -3.15 -19.89
CA GLY A 163 -14.00 -3.53 -21.30
C GLY A 163 -13.57 -2.39 -22.23
N GLN A 164 -13.05 -1.31 -21.66
CA GLN A 164 -12.58 -0.14 -22.41
C GLN A 164 -11.05 -0.23 -22.56
N ASP A 165 -10.58 -0.65 -23.71
CA ASP A 165 -9.13 -0.86 -23.98
C ASP A 165 -8.55 0.20 -24.93
N ASP A 166 -9.13 1.35 -24.99
CA ASP A 166 -8.64 2.50 -25.75
C ASP A 166 -7.64 3.33 -24.95
N ASP A 167 -7.24 4.47 -25.49
CA ASP A 167 -6.25 5.36 -24.89
C ASP A 167 -6.75 6.00 -23.60
N TYR A 168 -6.60 5.27 -22.49
CA TYR A 168 -6.95 5.74 -21.16
C TYR A 168 -5.82 6.47 -20.43
N ASP A 169 -4.67 6.62 -21.07
CA ASP A 169 -3.57 7.46 -20.54
C ASP A 169 -3.79 8.95 -20.83
N ARG A 170 -4.84 9.29 -21.58
CA ARG A 170 -5.23 10.67 -21.83
C ARG A 170 -5.88 11.33 -20.61
N LYS A 171 -5.83 12.66 -20.58
CA LYS A 171 -6.57 13.43 -19.55
C LYS A 171 -8.07 13.34 -19.86
N LEU A 172 -8.86 13.02 -18.85
CA LEU A 172 -10.30 12.91 -18.94
C LEU A 172 -10.98 14.25 -18.66
N SER A 173 -12.18 14.43 -19.20
CA SER A 173 -13.08 15.51 -18.81
C SER A 173 -13.69 15.25 -17.42
N ALA A 174 -14.25 16.28 -16.80
CA ALA A 174 -14.96 16.14 -15.52
C ALA A 174 -16.12 15.14 -15.61
N ALA A 175 -16.86 15.11 -16.73
CA ALA A 175 -17.96 14.19 -16.92
C ALA A 175 -17.47 12.72 -17.01
N GLU A 176 -16.34 12.47 -17.68
CA GLU A 176 -15.76 11.13 -17.75
C GLU A 176 -15.25 10.68 -16.38
N TYR A 177 -14.65 11.56 -15.57
CA TYR A 177 -14.28 11.23 -14.18
C TYR A 177 -15.49 10.84 -13.35
N LEU A 178 -16.57 11.60 -13.41
CA LEU A 178 -17.82 11.29 -12.69
C LEU A 178 -18.42 9.95 -13.14
N SER A 179 -18.41 9.67 -14.44
CA SER A 179 -18.87 8.39 -14.97
C SER A 179 -18.03 7.21 -14.45
N LEU A 180 -16.71 7.36 -14.42
CA LEU A 180 -15.82 6.32 -13.88
C LEU A 180 -16.00 6.12 -12.37
N GLU A 181 -16.15 7.19 -11.60
CA GLU A 181 -16.43 7.09 -10.16
C GLU A 181 -17.78 6.43 -9.88
N SER A 182 -18.79 6.69 -10.71
CA SER A 182 -20.10 5.98 -10.64
C SER A 182 -19.92 4.49 -10.91
N ALA A 183 -19.24 4.14 -11.99
CA ALA A 183 -18.97 2.73 -12.34
C ALA A 183 -18.14 2.02 -11.25
N ALA A 184 -17.16 2.70 -10.68
CA ALA A 184 -16.39 2.15 -9.56
C ALA A 184 -17.28 1.85 -8.35
N ARG A 185 -18.20 2.74 -8.02
CA ARG A 185 -19.17 2.54 -6.93
C ARG A 185 -20.10 1.35 -7.21
N GLU A 186 -20.59 1.24 -8.42
CA GLU A 186 -21.45 0.11 -8.83
C GLU A 186 -20.71 -1.23 -8.71
N ILE A 187 -19.45 -1.29 -9.15
CA ILE A 187 -18.59 -2.48 -9.00
C ILE A 187 -18.36 -2.79 -7.52
N LEU A 188 -18.10 -1.78 -6.70
CA LEU A 188 -17.88 -1.96 -5.25
C LEU A 188 -19.11 -2.57 -4.58
N GLU A 189 -20.29 -2.02 -4.83
CA GLU A 189 -21.55 -2.50 -4.24
C GLU A 189 -21.92 -3.89 -4.76
N GLU A 190 -21.70 -4.16 -6.04
CA GLU A 190 -21.89 -5.49 -6.60
C GLU A 190 -20.93 -6.51 -5.98
N THR A 191 -19.67 -6.12 -5.74
CA THR A 191 -18.69 -6.98 -5.08
C THR A 191 -19.12 -7.31 -3.64
N LYS A 192 -19.54 -6.31 -2.87
CA LYS A 192 -20.10 -6.53 -1.51
C LYS A 192 -21.31 -7.48 -1.51
N ARG A 193 -22.19 -7.32 -2.52
CA ARG A 193 -23.35 -8.19 -2.66
C ARG A 193 -22.98 -9.64 -2.98
N ARG A 194 -21.93 -9.86 -3.76
CA ARG A 194 -21.45 -11.21 -4.12
C ARG A 194 -20.67 -11.88 -3.02
N PHE A 195 -19.98 -11.11 -2.19
CA PHE A 195 -19.10 -11.60 -1.12
C PHE A 195 -19.49 -10.98 0.24
N PRO A 196 -20.70 -11.31 0.75
CA PRO A 196 -21.19 -10.71 1.99
C PRO A 196 -20.30 -11.04 3.20
N GLU A 197 -19.57 -12.16 3.17
CA GLU A 197 -18.63 -12.55 4.21
C GLU A 197 -17.37 -11.66 4.26
N LEU A 198 -17.10 -10.91 3.21
CA LEU A 198 -15.95 -10.01 3.09
C LEU A 198 -16.36 -8.52 3.13
N VAL A 199 -17.61 -8.20 3.40
CA VAL A 199 -18.16 -6.84 3.27
C VAL A 199 -17.35 -5.80 4.02
N GLU A 200 -16.86 -6.13 5.21
CA GLU A 200 -16.03 -5.23 6.04
C GLU A 200 -14.64 -4.96 5.45
N GLN A 201 -14.19 -5.81 4.55
CA GLN A 201 -12.89 -5.69 3.88
C GLN A 201 -13.00 -5.04 2.50
N ILE A 202 -14.22 -4.94 1.96
CA ILE A 202 -14.48 -4.41 0.62
C ILE A 202 -14.78 -2.91 0.71
N ASP A 203 -13.77 -2.11 0.41
CA ASP A 203 -13.86 -0.66 0.33
C ASP A 203 -13.06 -0.11 -0.87
N PHE A 204 -13.03 1.20 -1.05
CA PHE A 204 -12.27 1.81 -2.13
C PHE A 204 -10.75 1.67 -1.96
N PHE A 205 -10.22 1.48 -0.74
CA PHE A 205 -8.80 1.17 -0.56
C PHE A 205 -8.45 -0.20 -1.15
N THR A 206 -9.24 -1.20 -0.82
CA THR A 206 -9.08 -2.56 -1.37
C THR A 206 -9.29 -2.57 -2.88
N MET A 207 -10.33 -1.88 -3.36
CA MET A 207 -10.63 -1.79 -4.78
C MET A 207 -9.49 -1.12 -5.58
N GLU A 208 -8.89 -0.05 -5.06
CA GLU A 208 -7.74 0.60 -5.69
C GLU A 208 -6.60 -0.38 -5.93
N THR A 209 -6.26 -1.14 -4.91
CA THR A 209 -5.21 -2.17 -4.98
C THR A 209 -5.57 -3.28 -5.97
N CYS A 210 -6.82 -3.75 -5.95
CA CYS A 210 -7.31 -4.77 -6.90
C CYS A 210 -7.24 -4.29 -8.35
N LEU A 211 -7.65 -3.06 -8.63
CA LEU A 211 -7.60 -2.48 -9.98
C LEU A 211 -6.15 -2.27 -10.46
N CYS A 212 -5.26 -1.85 -9.56
CA CYS A 212 -3.83 -1.78 -9.86
C CYS A 212 -3.24 -3.14 -10.22
N SER A 213 -3.63 -4.18 -9.48
CA SER A 213 -3.19 -5.56 -9.74
C SER A 213 -3.78 -6.08 -11.04
N PHE A 214 -5.07 -5.92 -11.25
CA PHE A 214 -5.78 -6.33 -12.46
C PHE A 214 -5.13 -5.79 -13.72
N LYS A 215 -4.83 -4.49 -13.76
CA LYS A 215 -4.10 -3.89 -14.88
C LYS A 215 -2.78 -4.59 -15.17
N LYS A 216 -2.01 -4.92 -14.15
CA LYS A 216 -0.68 -5.56 -14.33
C LYS A 216 -0.81 -7.00 -14.83
N ILE A 217 -1.77 -7.74 -14.30
CA ILE A 217 -2.07 -9.10 -14.73
C ILE A 217 -2.56 -9.09 -16.18
N PHE A 218 -3.52 -8.21 -16.50
CA PHE A 218 -4.14 -8.15 -17.82
C PHE A 218 -3.16 -7.75 -18.92
N ARG A 219 -2.25 -6.82 -18.65
CA ARG A 219 -1.28 -6.30 -19.64
C ARG A 219 -0.03 -7.16 -19.83
N ALA A 220 0.03 -8.32 -19.20
CA ALA A 220 1.00 -9.38 -19.46
C ALA A 220 2.50 -8.97 -19.41
N LYS A 221 2.83 -7.79 -18.86
CA LYS A 221 4.24 -7.42 -18.67
C LYS A 221 4.96 -8.33 -17.68
N HIS A 222 4.19 -8.99 -16.82
CA HIS A 222 4.62 -9.93 -15.79
C HIS A 222 3.88 -11.27 -15.87
N GLY A 223 3.27 -11.59 -17.04
CA GLY A 223 2.39 -12.73 -17.16
C GLY A 223 1.06 -12.55 -16.42
N ARG A 224 0.13 -13.48 -16.57
CA ARG A 224 -1.15 -13.51 -15.83
C ARG A 224 -0.96 -14.13 -14.46
N TYR A 225 -0.12 -13.51 -13.63
CA TYR A 225 0.32 -14.06 -12.37
C TYR A 225 -0.32 -13.34 -11.19
N LEU A 226 -1.22 -14.01 -10.49
CA LEU A 226 -1.98 -13.44 -9.37
C LEU A 226 -1.09 -13.15 -8.14
N GLY A 227 -0.05 -13.96 -7.93
CA GLY A 227 0.89 -13.81 -6.82
C GLY A 227 1.90 -12.66 -6.95
N TYR A 228 1.87 -11.88 -8.02
CA TYR A 228 2.87 -10.86 -8.31
C TYR A 228 3.21 -9.94 -7.13
N TYR A 229 2.21 -9.46 -6.40
CA TYR A 229 2.46 -8.57 -5.27
C TYR A 229 3.01 -9.30 -4.05
N LEU A 230 2.59 -10.54 -3.84
CA LEU A 230 3.08 -11.37 -2.73
C LEU A 230 4.55 -11.71 -2.93
N ASP A 231 4.92 -12.12 -4.15
CA ASP A 231 6.31 -12.43 -4.49
C ASP A 231 7.18 -11.19 -4.47
N ARG A 232 6.64 -10.06 -4.91
CA ARG A 232 7.35 -8.81 -4.85
C ARG A 232 7.67 -8.39 -3.41
N GLN A 233 6.78 -8.59 -2.46
CA GLN A 233 7.07 -8.32 -1.05
C GLN A 233 8.22 -9.19 -0.54
N ALA A 234 8.19 -10.49 -0.81
CA ALA A 234 9.27 -11.40 -0.44
C ALA A 234 10.61 -11.01 -1.11
N GLU A 235 10.59 -10.68 -2.40
CA GLU A 235 11.76 -10.17 -3.13
C GLU A 235 12.34 -8.88 -2.49
N GLU A 236 11.47 -8.00 -2.04
CA GLU A 236 11.88 -6.75 -1.39
C GLU A 236 12.53 -7.01 -0.03
N ILE A 237 12.02 -7.97 0.77
CA ILE A 237 12.62 -8.38 2.03
C ILE A 237 14.02 -8.99 1.79
N ILE A 238 14.14 -9.94 0.87
CA ILE A 238 15.42 -10.59 0.52
C ILE A 238 16.46 -9.55 0.07
N LYS A 239 16.06 -8.61 -0.78
CA LYS A 239 16.95 -7.56 -1.26
C LYS A 239 17.40 -6.61 -0.15
N ALA A 240 16.50 -6.24 0.75
CA ALA A 240 16.82 -5.35 1.86
C ALA A 240 17.76 -6.03 2.87
N GLU A 241 17.55 -7.29 3.15
CA GLU A 241 18.46 -8.09 3.97
C GLU A 241 19.85 -8.17 3.34
N GLY A 242 19.93 -8.38 2.02
CA GLY A 242 21.19 -8.38 1.27
C GLY A 242 21.88 -7.02 1.18
N ASP A 243 21.21 -5.91 1.45
CA ASP A 243 21.79 -4.56 1.45
C ASP A 243 22.67 -4.28 2.71
N GLY A 244 22.74 -5.21 3.66
CA GLY A 244 23.67 -5.14 4.81
C GLY A 244 23.22 -4.20 5.93
N TRP A 245 21.91 -4.08 6.16
CA TRP A 245 21.38 -3.37 7.32
C TRP A 245 21.61 -4.19 8.61
N TYR A 246 22.57 -3.76 9.41
CA TYR A 246 22.96 -4.47 10.63
C TYR A 246 21.95 -4.26 11.76
N GLY A 247 21.71 -5.32 12.52
CA GLY A 247 20.83 -5.27 13.70
C GLY A 247 19.35 -5.26 13.41
N ILE A 248 18.95 -5.39 12.15
CA ILE A 248 17.54 -5.52 11.76
C ILE A 248 17.12 -6.98 11.88
N ASP A 249 16.07 -7.25 12.63
CA ASP A 249 15.41 -8.55 12.66
C ASP A 249 14.45 -8.66 11.47
N TRP A 250 14.87 -9.37 10.44
CA TRP A 250 14.08 -9.61 9.23
C TRP A 250 13.07 -10.75 9.41
N ASP A 251 13.27 -11.62 10.38
CA ASP A 251 12.38 -12.76 10.61
C ASP A 251 10.98 -12.29 11.04
N VAL A 252 10.88 -11.14 11.70
CA VAL A 252 9.61 -10.47 11.99
C VAL A 252 8.78 -10.23 10.73
N LEU A 253 9.40 -9.75 9.65
CA LEU A 253 8.68 -9.50 8.39
C LEU A 253 8.29 -10.80 7.68
N TRP A 254 9.11 -11.84 7.79
CA TRP A 254 8.79 -13.16 7.25
C TRP A 254 7.65 -13.81 8.02
N GLN A 255 7.71 -13.80 9.34
CA GLN A 255 6.63 -14.30 10.18
C GLN A 255 5.32 -13.60 9.85
N ALA A 256 5.37 -12.30 9.83
CA ALA A 256 4.26 -11.44 9.52
C ALA A 256 3.63 -11.75 8.16
N ARG A 257 4.44 -11.94 7.13
CA ARG A 257 3.99 -12.36 5.81
C ARG A 257 3.34 -13.74 5.86
N ASN A 258 3.95 -14.68 6.56
CA ASN A 258 3.47 -16.06 6.67
C ASN A 258 2.11 -16.15 7.38
N GLU A 259 1.85 -15.29 8.34
CA GLU A 259 0.57 -15.24 9.06
C GLU A 259 -0.59 -14.70 8.20
N THR A 260 -0.30 -13.89 7.19
CA THR A 260 -1.32 -13.21 6.37
C THR A 260 -1.60 -13.86 5.03
N ILE A 261 -0.72 -14.71 4.55
CA ILE A 261 -0.88 -15.33 3.23
C ILE A 261 -1.68 -16.63 3.34
N ASP A 262 -2.65 -16.80 2.45
CA ASP A 262 -3.44 -18.01 2.33
C ASP A 262 -2.53 -19.26 2.17
N LEU A 263 -2.79 -20.30 2.95
CA LEU A 263 -2.03 -21.54 2.94
C LEU A 263 -1.97 -22.24 1.55
N ARG A 264 -2.94 -21.97 0.69
CA ARG A 264 -2.92 -22.49 -0.69
C ARG A 264 -1.87 -21.80 -1.54
N LEU A 265 -1.71 -20.49 -1.35
CA LEU A 265 -0.64 -19.71 -1.99
C LEU A 265 0.70 -20.05 -1.37
N ASP A 266 0.72 -20.30 -0.08
CA ASP A 266 1.86 -20.69 0.72
C ASP A 266 2.65 -21.82 0.11
N ARG A 267 1.98 -22.92 -0.16
CA ARG A 267 2.61 -24.12 -0.74
C ARG A 267 3.15 -23.93 -2.16
N LYS A 268 2.66 -22.93 -2.88
CA LYS A 268 2.98 -22.67 -4.29
C LYS A 268 3.99 -21.53 -4.47
N THR A 269 3.89 -20.49 -3.65
CA THR A 269 4.79 -19.34 -3.74
C THR A 269 6.06 -19.50 -2.92
N GLY A 270 6.16 -20.59 -2.13
CA GLY A 270 7.30 -20.82 -1.27
C GLY A 270 7.46 -19.72 -0.24
N ILE A 271 6.47 -19.58 0.64
CA ILE A 271 6.45 -18.59 1.73
C ILE A 271 7.70 -18.69 2.60
N GLU A 272 8.26 -19.86 2.71
CA GLU A 272 9.57 -20.04 3.33
C GLU A 272 10.62 -19.33 2.49
N LYS A 273 11.42 -18.53 3.14
CA LYS A 273 12.47 -17.70 2.53
C LYS A 273 13.38 -18.47 1.58
N GLU A 274 13.75 -19.68 1.92
CA GLU A 274 14.63 -20.55 1.15
C GLU A 274 13.98 -20.98 -0.18
N ASN A 275 12.73 -21.36 -0.13
CA ASN A 275 11.95 -21.75 -1.29
C ASN A 275 11.74 -20.58 -2.24
N PHE A 276 11.41 -19.40 -1.69
CA PHE A 276 11.23 -18.20 -2.49
C PHE A 276 12.54 -17.78 -3.19
N THR A 277 13.65 -17.85 -2.48
CA THR A 277 14.98 -17.57 -3.05
C THR A 277 15.30 -18.51 -4.20
N PHE A 278 14.92 -19.79 -4.09
CA PHE A 278 15.09 -20.76 -5.16
C PHE A 278 14.28 -20.35 -6.41
N PHE A 279 13.03 -19.97 -6.25
CA PHE A 279 12.19 -19.53 -7.37
C PHE A 279 12.70 -18.24 -8.02
N LEU A 280 13.11 -17.26 -7.24
CA LEU A 280 13.75 -16.04 -7.77
C LEU A 280 14.92 -16.37 -8.68
N ASN A 281 15.81 -17.21 -8.22
CA ASN A 281 17.02 -17.59 -8.95
C ASN A 281 16.73 -18.45 -10.17
N SER A 282 15.63 -19.20 -10.17
CA SER A 282 15.21 -20.04 -11.29
C SER A 282 14.48 -19.28 -12.40
N GLY A 283 14.06 -18.04 -12.17
CA GLY A 283 13.27 -17.25 -13.11
C GLY A 283 11.86 -17.77 -13.38
N LYS A 284 11.32 -18.60 -12.47
CA LYS A 284 10.02 -19.28 -12.65
C LYS A 284 8.87 -18.61 -11.88
N ILE A 285 9.12 -17.52 -11.18
CA ILE A 285 8.14 -16.88 -10.28
C ILE A 285 6.98 -16.21 -11.00
N ASP A 286 7.14 -15.85 -12.24
CA ASP A 286 6.21 -14.99 -12.99
C ASP A 286 5.11 -15.73 -13.75
N LYS A 287 4.91 -17.02 -13.47
CA LYS A 287 3.97 -17.84 -14.24
C LYS A 287 2.78 -18.29 -13.42
N LEU A 288 1.61 -17.86 -13.83
CA LEU A 288 0.34 -18.28 -13.26
C LEU A 288 0.19 -19.81 -13.19
N GLU A 289 0.70 -20.51 -14.21
CA GLU A 289 0.57 -21.94 -14.38
C GLU A 289 1.07 -22.75 -13.18
N TRP A 290 2.20 -22.37 -12.59
CA TRP A 290 2.74 -23.12 -11.45
C TRP A 290 2.01 -22.89 -10.12
N MET A 291 1.24 -21.82 -10.01
CA MET A 291 0.40 -21.57 -8.83
C MET A 291 -0.81 -22.51 -8.77
N PHE A 292 -1.24 -23.04 -9.91
CA PHE A 292 -2.48 -23.80 -10.05
C PHE A 292 -2.26 -25.15 -10.74
N GLU A 293 -1.08 -25.75 -10.58
CA GLU A 293 -0.74 -27.05 -11.19
C GLU A 293 -1.61 -28.22 -10.73
N ASP A 294 -2.29 -28.08 -9.58
CA ASP A 294 -3.13 -29.13 -9.01
C ASP A 294 -4.63 -28.81 -9.16
N GLU A 295 -5.15 -28.89 -10.37
CA GLU A 295 -6.57 -29.14 -10.69
C GLU A 295 -7.61 -28.08 -10.39
N GLU A 296 -7.41 -27.16 -9.48
CA GLU A 296 -8.38 -26.09 -9.26
C GLU A 296 -8.07 -24.90 -10.18
N LYS A 297 -8.85 -24.78 -11.24
CA LYS A 297 -8.87 -23.56 -12.04
C LYS A 297 -9.01 -22.36 -11.13
N PRO A 298 -8.30 -21.25 -11.39
CA PRO A 298 -8.50 -20.04 -10.66
C PRO A 298 -9.96 -19.61 -10.83
N LEU A 299 -10.72 -19.86 -9.80
CA LEU A 299 -12.18 -19.75 -9.86
C LEU A 299 -12.67 -18.33 -10.05
N MET A 300 -11.83 -17.32 -10.05
CA MET A 300 -12.39 -16.02 -9.76
C MET A 300 -11.69 -14.82 -10.38
N GLY A 301 -11.20 -14.88 -11.50
CA GLY A 301 -10.65 -13.62 -11.97
C GLY A 301 -11.27 -13.08 -13.22
N LEU A 302 -11.51 -13.92 -14.17
CA LEU A 302 -11.80 -13.45 -15.52
C LEU A 302 -13.27 -13.64 -15.95
N GLU A 303 -13.98 -14.57 -15.36
CA GLU A 303 -15.40 -14.78 -15.69
C GLU A 303 -16.35 -13.83 -14.95
N MET A 304 -15.86 -13.08 -13.96
CA MET A 304 -16.70 -12.09 -13.26
C MET A 304 -16.85 -10.75 -14.00
N PHE A 305 -16.04 -10.53 -15.03
CA PHE A 305 -16.03 -9.28 -15.79
C PHE A 305 -16.36 -9.45 -17.27
N THR A 306 -16.76 -10.63 -17.69
CA THR A 306 -17.43 -10.90 -18.97
C THR A 306 -18.90 -11.13 -18.76
#